data_78c1a0874ee10bfb80ecf8aaff03873a
#
_entry.id   78c1a0874ee10bfb80ecf8aaff03873a
#
_cell.length_a   1.000
_cell.length_b   1.000
_cell.length_c   1.000
_cell.angle_alpha   90.00
_cell.angle_beta   90.00
_cell.angle_gamma   90.00
#
_symmetry.space_group_name_H-M   'P 1'
#
loop_
_entity.id
_entity.type
_entity.pdbx_description
1 polymer ?
#
loop_
_entity_poly.entity_id
_entity_poly.type
_entity_poly.pdbx_seq_one_letter_code
_entity_poly.pdbx_strand_id
1 'polypeptide(L)'
;MFFGNYGEDFSRDVLGLNIDDAVTCSNFVGELLDYAVYKGFETLMLIGHSGKLVKLGQGVMNTHSKYADCRTELMALLALLTGAKVEVGKEIIDCPTTDEVVKILQREGIFEEVISGVTERIDFYMQHRVHGKIKTAALMFSNVYGILGKTAAADELIKLHLKDKQEG
;
A
#
# COMPACT_ATOMS: atom_id res chain seq x y z
N MET A 1 -4.32 1.93 10.77
CA MET A 1 -4.92 2.92 9.87
C MET A 1 -5.30 2.26 8.55
N PHE A 2 -6.43 2.61 7.96
CA PHE A 2 -6.90 2.00 6.70
C PHE A 2 -7.72 2.97 5.84
N PHE A 3 -7.92 2.58 4.57
CA PHE A 3 -8.74 3.32 3.61
C PHE A 3 -10.18 2.79 3.62
N GLY A 4 -11.12 3.54 4.22
CA GLY A 4 -12.55 3.24 4.15
C GLY A 4 -12.91 1.80 4.57
N ASN A 5 -14.13 1.37 4.26
CA ASN A 5 -14.71 0.10 4.74
C ASN A 5 -13.92 -1.14 4.27
N TYR A 6 -13.41 -1.16 3.03
CA TYR A 6 -12.64 -2.33 2.54
C TYR A 6 -11.36 -2.58 3.36
N GLY A 7 -10.66 -1.52 3.76
CA GLY A 7 -9.49 -1.65 4.61
C GLY A 7 -9.84 -2.08 6.03
N GLU A 8 -10.99 -1.62 6.54
CA GLU A 8 -11.55 -2.02 7.83
C GLU A 8 -11.86 -3.51 7.85
N ASP A 9 -12.71 -3.97 6.93
CA ASP A 9 -13.12 -5.37 6.82
C ASP A 9 -11.90 -6.29 6.66
N PHE A 10 -10.97 -5.93 5.79
CA PHE A 10 -9.75 -6.71 5.58
C PHE A 10 -8.88 -6.79 6.85
N SER A 11 -8.74 -5.69 7.58
CA SER A 11 -7.95 -5.64 8.82
C SER A 11 -8.55 -6.51 9.92
N ARG A 12 -9.88 -6.48 10.06
CA ARG A 12 -10.61 -7.27 11.06
C ARG A 12 -10.69 -8.74 10.68
N ASP A 13 -11.17 -9.02 9.46
CA ASP A 13 -11.63 -10.37 9.07
C ASP A 13 -10.48 -11.24 8.56
N VAL A 14 -9.47 -10.66 7.90
CA VAL A 14 -8.33 -11.39 7.34
C VAL A 14 -7.10 -11.34 8.26
N LEU A 15 -6.77 -10.17 8.81
CA LEU A 15 -5.59 -10.02 9.67
C LEU A 15 -5.89 -10.24 11.15
N GLY A 16 -7.16 -10.29 11.57
CA GLY A 16 -7.57 -10.46 12.96
C GLY A 16 -7.15 -9.31 13.89
N LEU A 17 -6.90 -8.11 13.34
CA LEU A 17 -6.48 -6.96 14.12
C LEU A 17 -7.63 -6.38 14.93
N ASN A 18 -7.34 -5.85 16.12
CA ASN A 18 -8.25 -4.95 16.81
C ASN A 18 -8.25 -3.60 16.09
N ILE A 19 -9.44 -3.13 15.72
CA ILE A 19 -9.62 -1.89 14.95
C ILE A 19 -10.38 -0.81 15.73
N ASP A 20 -10.69 -1.05 17.00
CA ASP A 20 -11.48 -0.10 17.83
C ASP A 20 -10.81 1.28 17.92
N ASP A 21 -9.48 1.31 17.99
CA ASP A 21 -8.68 2.54 18.00
C ASP A 21 -8.10 2.91 16.64
N ALA A 22 -8.50 2.22 15.57
CA ALA A 22 -7.97 2.48 14.25
C ALA A 22 -8.60 3.71 13.58
N VAL A 23 -7.82 4.41 12.79
CA VAL A 23 -8.24 5.63 12.09
C VAL A 23 -8.45 5.36 10.61
N THR A 24 -9.60 5.78 10.10
CA THR A 24 -9.89 5.77 8.66
C THR A 24 -9.37 7.06 8.02
N CYS A 25 -8.42 6.95 7.07
CA CYS A 25 -7.80 8.12 6.44
C CYS A 25 -8.49 8.62 5.17
N SER A 26 -9.49 7.90 4.67
CA SER A 26 -10.13 8.19 3.37
C SER A 26 -9.08 8.31 2.25
N ASN A 27 -8.84 9.51 1.71
CA ASN A 27 -7.82 9.78 0.71
C ASN A 27 -6.65 10.64 1.23
N PHE A 28 -6.69 11.08 2.50
CA PHE A 28 -5.79 12.10 3.07
C PHE A 28 -4.59 11.46 3.79
N VAL A 29 -3.81 10.64 3.09
CA VAL A 29 -2.68 9.91 3.68
C VAL A 29 -1.59 10.86 4.17
N GLY A 30 -1.25 11.87 3.36
CA GLY A 30 -0.20 12.83 3.71
C GLY A 30 -0.52 13.61 4.97
N GLU A 31 -1.72 14.15 5.07
CA GLU A 31 -2.19 14.91 6.23
C GLU A 31 -2.22 14.05 7.50
N LEU A 32 -2.58 12.77 7.35
CA LEU A 32 -2.60 11.86 8.48
C LEU A 32 -1.19 11.46 8.94
N LEU A 33 -0.24 11.28 8.01
CA LEU A 33 1.18 11.08 8.35
C LEU A 33 1.75 12.28 9.10
N ASP A 34 1.48 13.50 8.62
CA ASP A 34 1.90 14.75 9.29
C ASP A 34 1.29 14.86 10.70
N TYR A 35 0.01 14.52 10.84
CA TYR A 35 -0.68 14.54 12.13
C TYR A 35 -0.12 13.49 13.10
N ALA A 36 0.23 12.30 12.62
CA ALA A 36 0.86 11.29 13.45
C ALA A 36 2.22 11.76 13.99
N VAL A 37 3.04 12.40 13.15
CA VAL A 37 4.29 13.04 13.58
C VAL A 37 4.03 14.13 14.62
N TYR A 38 3.05 15.03 14.37
CA TYR A 38 2.69 16.10 15.30
C TYR A 38 2.23 15.58 16.66
N LYS A 39 1.50 14.47 16.69
CA LYS A 39 1.01 13.84 17.93
C LYS A 39 2.06 12.99 18.64
N GLY A 40 3.24 12.78 18.04
CA GLY A 40 4.31 12.02 18.67
C GLY A 40 4.06 10.49 18.65
N PHE A 41 3.33 9.97 17.67
CA PHE A 41 3.24 8.53 17.48
C PHE A 41 4.62 7.96 17.16
N GLU A 42 4.92 6.78 17.66
CA GLU A 42 6.19 6.06 17.38
C GLU A 42 6.10 5.23 16.11
N THR A 43 4.93 4.65 15.86
CA THR A 43 4.69 3.74 14.73
C THR A 43 3.38 4.05 14.03
N LEU A 44 3.30 3.72 12.73
CA LEU A 44 2.07 3.83 11.95
C LEU A 44 2.00 2.70 10.90
N MET A 45 0.95 1.89 10.96
CA MET A 45 0.64 0.86 9.97
C MET A 45 -0.50 1.33 9.06
N LEU A 46 -0.26 1.35 7.73
CA LEU A 46 -1.27 1.66 6.71
C LEU A 46 -1.71 0.39 6.00
N ILE A 47 -3.00 0.09 5.99
CA ILE A 47 -3.58 -1.06 5.29
C ILE A 47 -4.52 -0.55 4.22
N GLY A 48 -4.34 -1.00 2.98
CA GLY A 48 -5.14 -0.49 1.89
C GLY A 48 -5.18 -1.34 0.62
N HIS A 49 -6.25 -1.13 -0.14
CA HIS A 49 -6.41 -1.74 -1.45
C HIS A 49 -5.39 -1.18 -2.45
N SER A 50 -4.87 -2.04 -3.34
CA SER A 50 -3.89 -1.68 -4.38
C SER A 50 -4.27 -0.46 -5.20
N GLY A 51 -5.56 -0.31 -5.54
CA GLY A 51 -6.07 0.85 -6.26
C GLY A 51 -5.81 2.21 -5.62
N LYS A 52 -5.47 2.25 -4.32
CA LYS A 52 -5.05 3.48 -3.62
C LYS A 52 -3.57 3.46 -3.25
N LEU A 53 -3.07 2.35 -2.70
CA LEU A 53 -1.71 2.27 -2.18
C LEU A 53 -0.64 2.42 -3.26
N VAL A 54 -0.86 1.89 -4.47
CA VAL A 54 0.09 2.03 -5.58
C VAL A 54 0.42 3.51 -5.87
N LYS A 55 -0.54 4.43 -5.68
CA LYS A 55 -0.33 5.88 -5.89
C LYS A 55 0.75 6.46 -4.97
N LEU A 56 0.85 5.94 -3.74
CA LEU A 56 1.89 6.37 -2.79
C LEU A 56 3.30 6.05 -3.31
N GLY A 57 3.45 5.00 -4.11
CA GLY A 57 4.72 4.65 -4.76
C GLY A 57 5.22 5.68 -5.78
N GLN A 58 4.40 6.67 -6.12
CA GLN A 58 4.76 7.86 -6.89
C GLN A 58 4.76 9.16 -6.05
N GLY A 59 4.62 9.04 -4.72
CA GLY A 59 4.56 10.20 -3.82
C GLY A 59 3.20 10.91 -3.81
N VAL A 60 2.15 10.32 -4.40
CA VAL A 60 0.79 10.89 -4.40
C VAL A 60 0.14 10.62 -3.05
N MET A 61 0.19 11.59 -2.15
CA MET A 61 -0.26 11.47 -0.77
C MET A 61 -1.75 11.78 -0.56
N ASN A 62 -2.44 12.32 -1.56
CA ASN A 62 -3.89 12.34 -1.63
C ASN A 62 -4.36 11.40 -2.74
N THR A 63 -4.94 10.27 -2.38
CA THR A 63 -5.23 9.17 -3.31
C THR A 63 -6.52 9.36 -4.12
N HIS A 64 -7.23 10.49 -3.96
CA HIS A 64 -8.42 10.77 -4.75
C HIS A 64 -8.03 10.98 -6.23
N SER A 65 -8.78 10.36 -7.15
CA SER A 65 -8.46 10.35 -8.60
C SER A 65 -8.42 11.74 -9.26
N LYS A 66 -9.08 12.74 -8.66
CA LYS A 66 -9.02 14.13 -9.17
C LYS A 66 -7.62 14.77 -9.06
N TYR A 67 -6.75 14.24 -8.21
CA TYR A 67 -5.39 14.78 -8.05
C TYR A 67 -4.40 14.08 -8.95
N ALA A 68 -4.44 12.76 -9.02
CA ALA A 68 -3.60 11.97 -9.90
C ALA A 68 -4.13 10.53 -10.02
N ASP A 69 -3.83 9.92 -11.14
CA ASP A 69 -3.86 8.46 -11.32
C ASP A 69 -2.56 8.05 -12.01
N CYS A 70 -1.73 7.31 -11.33
CA CYS A 70 -0.41 6.89 -11.81
C CYS A 70 -0.16 5.40 -11.53
N ARG A 71 -1.23 4.63 -11.30
CA ARG A 71 -1.15 3.24 -10.86
C ARG A 71 -0.55 2.33 -11.91
N THR A 72 -1.09 2.40 -13.12
CA THR A 72 -0.66 1.55 -14.24
C THR A 72 0.69 1.98 -14.78
N GLU A 73 0.97 3.28 -14.80
CA GLU A 73 2.26 3.82 -15.23
C GLU A 73 3.41 3.36 -14.32
N LEU A 74 3.21 3.39 -12.99
CA LEU A 74 4.22 2.88 -12.07
C LEU A 74 4.47 1.40 -12.27
N MET A 75 3.41 0.60 -12.36
CA MET A 75 3.52 -0.84 -12.50
C MET A 75 4.11 -1.23 -13.86
N ALA A 76 3.76 -0.51 -14.95
CA ALA A 76 4.37 -0.69 -16.25
C ALA A 76 5.87 -0.35 -16.25
N LEU A 77 6.26 0.77 -15.63
CA LEU A 77 7.66 1.13 -15.49
C LEU A 77 8.45 0.03 -14.77
N LEU A 78 7.94 -0.43 -13.63
CA LEU A 78 8.59 -1.50 -12.86
C LEU A 78 8.67 -2.81 -13.67
N ALA A 79 7.62 -3.17 -14.39
CA ALA A 79 7.63 -4.34 -15.28
C ALA A 79 8.70 -4.22 -16.37
N LEU A 80 8.86 -3.06 -16.98
CA LEU A 80 9.94 -2.83 -17.96
C LEU A 80 11.33 -2.93 -17.34
N LEU A 81 11.50 -2.48 -16.09
CA LEU A 81 12.77 -2.58 -15.37
C LEU A 81 13.12 -4.02 -14.98
N THR A 82 12.15 -4.94 -14.87
CA THR A 82 12.40 -6.38 -14.70
C THR A 82 12.75 -7.08 -16.04
N GLY A 83 12.74 -6.35 -17.14
CA GLY A 83 13.03 -6.89 -18.47
C GLY A 83 11.80 -7.33 -19.28
N ALA A 84 10.58 -6.97 -18.82
CA ALA A 84 9.38 -7.21 -19.62
C ALA A 84 9.45 -6.50 -20.98
N LYS A 85 8.80 -7.09 -21.99
CA LYS A 85 8.70 -6.48 -23.32
C LYS A 85 7.89 -5.19 -23.29
N VAL A 86 8.19 -4.28 -24.20
CA VAL A 86 7.46 -2.99 -24.34
C VAL A 86 5.95 -3.19 -24.54
N GLU A 87 5.56 -4.25 -25.25
CA GLU A 87 4.15 -4.61 -25.47
C GLU A 87 3.42 -4.92 -24.17
N VAL A 88 4.09 -5.61 -23.22
CA VAL A 88 3.56 -5.88 -21.87
C VAL A 88 3.38 -4.57 -21.08
N GLY A 89 4.36 -3.67 -21.16
CA GLY A 89 4.25 -2.35 -20.55
C GLY A 89 3.05 -1.56 -21.08
N LYS A 90 2.80 -1.59 -22.39
CA LYS A 90 1.62 -0.94 -23.02
C LYS A 90 0.32 -1.59 -22.54
N GLU A 91 0.26 -2.92 -22.52
CA GLU A 91 -0.92 -3.64 -22.01
C GLU A 91 -1.24 -3.26 -20.56
N ILE A 92 -0.22 -3.13 -19.69
CA ILE A 92 -0.38 -2.69 -18.30
C ILE A 92 -0.94 -1.26 -18.22
N ILE A 93 -0.42 -0.33 -19.04
CA ILE A 93 -0.88 1.07 -19.05
C ILE A 93 -2.37 1.16 -19.41
N ASP A 94 -2.84 0.33 -20.32
CA ASP A 94 -4.22 0.32 -20.81
C ASP A 94 -5.21 -0.38 -19.85
N CYS A 95 -4.74 -0.97 -18.76
CA CYS A 95 -5.60 -1.64 -17.77
C CYS A 95 -6.45 -0.62 -17.00
N PRO A 96 -7.76 -0.84 -16.87
CA PRO A 96 -8.63 0.03 -16.06
C PRO A 96 -8.45 -0.17 -14.54
N THR A 97 -7.97 -1.34 -14.11
CA THR A 97 -7.82 -1.69 -12.68
C THR A 97 -6.48 -2.29 -12.35
N THR A 98 -6.06 -2.15 -11.09
CA THR A 98 -4.85 -2.82 -10.59
C THR A 98 -4.97 -4.35 -10.55
N ASP A 99 -6.18 -4.90 -10.44
CA ASP A 99 -6.40 -6.34 -10.45
C ASP A 99 -6.12 -6.96 -11.83
N GLU A 100 -6.46 -6.23 -12.91
CA GLU A 100 -6.10 -6.64 -14.27
C GLU A 100 -4.59 -6.57 -14.49
N VAL A 101 -3.93 -5.55 -13.95
CA VAL A 101 -2.46 -5.48 -13.97
C VAL A 101 -1.85 -6.69 -13.24
N VAL A 102 -2.35 -7.04 -12.05
CA VAL A 102 -1.88 -8.24 -11.30
C VAL A 102 -1.98 -9.50 -12.15
N LYS A 103 -3.09 -9.67 -12.88
CA LYS A 103 -3.25 -10.82 -13.80
C LYS A 103 -2.18 -10.86 -14.89
N ILE A 104 -1.83 -9.72 -15.48
CA ILE A 104 -0.76 -9.63 -16.47
C ILE A 104 0.59 -9.98 -15.84
N LEU A 105 0.92 -9.41 -14.68
CA LEU A 105 2.18 -9.65 -13.99
C LEU A 105 2.36 -11.14 -13.63
N GLN A 106 1.29 -11.81 -13.21
CA GLN A 106 1.29 -13.25 -12.93
C GLN A 106 1.51 -14.07 -14.22
N ARG A 107 0.84 -13.71 -15.31
CA ARG A 107 1.01 -14.35 -16.62
C ARG A 107 2.45 -14.26 -17.13
N GLU A 108 3.08 -13.09 -16.93
CA GLU A 108 4.47 -12.83 -17.35
C GLU A 108 5.52 -13.37 -16.36
N GLY A 109 5.10 -13.86 -15.17
CA GLY A 109 6.01 -14.38 -14.14
C GLY A 109 6.87 -13.33 -13.45
N ILE A 110 6.44 -12.07 -13.45
CA ILE A 110 7.17 -10.92 -12.88
C ILE A 110 6.41 -10.25 -11.71
N PHE A 111 5.40 -10.93 -11.17
CA PHE A 111 4.54 -10.37 -10.12
C PHE A 111 5.34 -9.98 -8.88
N GLU A 112 6.17 -10.87 -8.37
CA GLU A 112 6.90 -10.65 -7.10
C GLU A 112 7.86 -9.45 -7.22
N GLU A 113 8.61 -9.36 -8.31
CA GLU A 113 9.58 -8.28 -8.54
C GLU A 113 8.88 -6.92 -8.67
N VAL A 114 7.79 -6.85 -9.43
CA VAL A 114 7.05 -5.60 -9.62
C VAL A 114 6.39 -5.15 -8.32
N ILE A 115 5.76 -6.07 -7.58
CA ILE A 115 5.11 -5.74 -6.30
C ILE A 115 6.14 -5.35 -5.23
N SER A 116 7.30 -6.02 -5.19
CA SER A 116 8.42 -5.58 -4.33
C SER A 116 8.81 -4.14 -4.65
N GLY A 117 9.02 -3.82 -5.92
CA GLY A 117 9.35 -2.46 -6.34
C GLY A 117 8.26 -1.44 -5.97
N VAL A 118 6.98 -1.80 -6.07
CA VAL A 118 5.88 -0.94 -5.61
C VAL A 118 5.96 -0.69 -4.11
N THR A 119 6.12 -1.75 -3.30
CA THR A 119 6.15 -1.63 -1.83
C THR A 119 7.39 -0.89 -1.33
N GLU A 120 8.54 -1.08 -1.95
CA GLU A 120 9.77 -0.32 -1.66
C GLU A 120 9.57 1.18 -1.89
N ARG A 121 8.92 1.55 -2.99
CA ARG A 121 8.61 2.96 -3.29
C ARG A 121 7.56 3.54 -2.33
N ILE A 122 6.56 2.76 -1.93
CA ILE A 122 5.59 3.17 -0.90
C ILE A 122 6.34 3.47 0.41
N ASP A 123 7.21 2.56 0.85
CA ASP A 123 8.01 2.74 2.06
C ASP A 123 8.87 4.01 1.97
N PHE A 124 9.58 4.18 0.87
CA PHE A 124 10.42 5.37 0.62
C PHE A 124 9.61 6.67 0.79
N TYR A 125 8.45 6.80 0.14
CA TYR A 125 7.68 8.03 0.21
C TYR A 125 6.99 8.25 1.56
N MET A 126 6.57 7.19 2.24
CA MET A 126 6.03 7.30 3.60
C MET A 126 7.11 7.75 4.57
N GLN A 127 8.30 7.13 4.56
CA GLN A 127 9.45 7.52 5.39
C GLN A 127 9.94 8.94 5.07
N HIS A 128 9.96 9.31 3.79
CA HIS A 128 10.30 10.67 3.37
C HIS A 128 9.32 11.70 3.94
N ARG A 129 8.01 11.42 3.89
CA ARG A 129 6.99 12.33 4.40
C ARG A 129 7.10 12.55 5.91
N VAL A 130 7.37 11.51 6.67
CA VAL A 130 7.51 11.61 8.13
C VAL A 130 8.92 12.02 8.58
N HIS A 131 9.85 12.28 7.64
CA HIS A 131 11.25 12.66 7.91
C HIS A 131 11.97 11.67 8.85
N GLY A 132 11.61 10.37 8.77
CA GLY A 132 12.15 9.33 9.64
C GLY A 132 11.78 9.45 11.12
N LYS A 133 10.85 10.34 11.50
CA LYS A 133 10.48 10.58 12.89
C LYS A 133 9.61 9.50 13.50
N ILE A 134 8.88 8.74 12.67
CA ILE A 134 8.06 7.61 13.08
C ILE A 134 8.35 6.43 12.17
N LYS A 135 8.24 5.21 12.70
CA LYS A 135 8.36 3.99 11.91
C LYS A 135 7.05 3.75 11.17
N THR A 136 7.10 3.76 9.85
CA THR A 136 5.91 3.48 9.03
C THR A 136 5.97 2.09 8.41
N ALA A 137 4.80 1.52 8.15
CA ALA A 137 4.66 0.31 7.35
C ALA A 137 3.37 0.36 6.53
N ALA A 138 3.33 -0.39 5.45
CA ALA A 138 2.14 -0.56 4.63
C ALA A 138 1.90 -2.03 4.27
N LEU A 139 0.62 -2.42 4.20
CA LEU A 139 0.17 -3.68 3.64
C LEU A 139 -0.84 -3.39 2.53
N MET A 140 -0.53 -3.90 1.35
CA MET A 140 -1.33 -3.75 0.15
C MET A 140 -2.08 -5.04 -0.15
N PHE A 141 -3.39 -4.93 -0.41
CA PHE A 141 -4.24 -6.06 -0.74
C PHE A 141 -5.14 -5.79 -1.95
N SER A 142 -5.69 -6.85 -2.49
CA SER A 142 -6.78 -6.87 -3.47
C SER A 142 -7.93 -7.71 -2.92
N ASN A 143 -9.17 -7.36 -3.28
CA ASN A 143 -10.33 -8.19 -2.94
C ASN A 143 -10.37 -9.51 -3.72
N VAL A 144 -9.63 -9.60 -4.83
CA VAL A 144 -9.56 -10.78 -5.69
C VAL A 144 -8.40 -11.70 -5.31
N TYR A 145 -7.23 -11.11 -5.02
CA TYR A 145 -5.98 -11.85 -4.86
C TYR A 145 -5.48 -11.90 -3.40
N GLY A 146 -6.19 -11.29 -2.44
CA GLY A 146 -5.75 -11.21 -1.06
C GLY A 146 -4.56 -10.27 -0.87
N ILE A 147 -3.61 -10.62 0.00
CA ILE A 147 -2.41 -9.83 0.23
C ILE A 147 -1.54 -9.84 -1.02
N LEU A 148 -1.25 -8.66 -1.57
CA LEU A 148 -0.36 -8.49 -2.71
C LEU A 148 1.08 -8.25 -2.27
N GLY A 149 1.29 -7.36 -1.29
CA GLY A 149 2.62 -7.02 -0.85
C GLY A 149 2.64 -6.23 0.46
N LYS A 150 3.82 -6.18 1.08
CA LYS A 150 4.07 -5.54 2.36
C LYS A 150 5.40 -4.79 2.32
N THR A 151 5.48 -3.65 3.01
CA THR A 151 6.76 -2.99 3.30
C THR A 151 7.54 -3.76 4.36
N ALA A 152 8.84 -3.53 4.47
CA ALA A 152 9.74 -4.31 5.33
C ALA A 152 9.32 -4.36 6.82
N ALA A 153 8.78 -3.26 7.35
CA ALA A 153 8.37 -3.18 8.76
C ALA A 153 6.97 -3.75 9.05
N ALA A 154 6.21 -4.18 8.03
CA ALA A 154 4.79 -4.51 8.19
C ALA A 154 4.55 -5.69 9.15
N ASP A 155 5.30 -6.78 9.02
CA ASP A 155 5.13 -7.96 9.88
C ASP A 155 5.45 -7.68 11.35
N GLU A 156 6.42 -6.80 11.62
CA GLU A 156 6.73 -6.36 12.98
C GLU A 156 5.58 -5.56 13.57
N LEU A 157 5.04 -4.57 12.83
CA LEU A 157 3.95 -3.73 13.32
C LEU A 157 2.64 -4.50 13.47
N ILE A 158 2.35 -5.47 12.60
CA ILE A 158 1.20 -6.37 12.76
C ILE A 158 1.31 -7.15 14.07
N LYS A 159 2.50 -7.70 14.39
CA LYS A 159 2.73 -8.45 15.63
C LYS A 159 2.56 -7.60 16.88
N LEU A 160 2.91 -6.32 16.86
CA LEU A 160 2.67 -5.42 17.99
C LEU A 160 1.17 -5.32 18.27
N HIS A 161 0.35 -5.04 17.24
CA HIS A 161 -1.11 -4.96 17.40
C HIS A 161 -1.80 -6.27 17.80
N LEU A 162 -1.18 -7.43 17.53
CA LEU A 162 -1.71 -8.72 17.96
C LEU A 162 -1.36 -9.04 19.42
N LYS A 163 -0.21 -8.57 19.94
CA LYS A 163 0.21 -8.78 21.33
C LYS A 163 -0.66 -8.01 22.32
N ASP A 164 -1.08 -6.81 22.01
CA ASP A 164 -1.93 -5.99 22.86
C ASP A 164 -3.30 -6.67 23.17
N LYS A 165 -3.70 -7.68 22.37
CA LYS A 165 -4.88 -8.51 22.63
C LYS A 165 -4.71 -9.54 23.77
N GLN A 166 -3.50 -9.87 24.18
CA GLN A 166 -3.25 -10.94 25.18
C GLN A 166 -3.05 -10.39 26.59
N GLU A 167 -2.90 -9.09 26.75
CA GLU A 167 -2.66 -8.41 28.02
C GLU A 167 -3.86 -7.58 28.54
N GLY A 168 -4.99 -7.58 27.84
CA GLY A 168 -6.26 -6.94 28.22
C GLY A 168 -7.31 -7.99 28.53
#